data_a77f1c0aafaf1cec1c9c1ab9a23164fb
#
_entry.id   a77f1c0aafaf1cec1c9c1ab9a23164fb
#
_cell.length_a   1.000
_cell.length_b   1.000
_cell.length_c   1.000
_cell.angle_alpha   90.00
_cell.angle_beta   90.00
_cell.angle_gamma   90.00
#
_symmetry.space_group_name_H-M   'P 1'
#
loop_
_entity.id
_entity.type
_entity.pdbx_description
1 polymer ?
#
loop_
_entity_poly.entity_id
_entity_poly.type
_entity_poly.pdbx_seq_one_letter_code
_entity_poly.pdbx_strand_id
1 'polypeptide(L)'
;MKNADTARHTITAVFAAALALGTALPAFAADTLTVFDWSGYEDPAFHPAYTEKHGGSPDFSFFGDEEEAFQKLRSGFKADVAHPCSQSVVKWREAGLLEPLDTAKLANWNDVLPNFKEMKNLMTSADGTAWFIPFEWGNTVLTYRTDTVKPEEIASLKAFADPKFKDRVSIGDNVDDAYALASLAIGVKDWTTLTDAQFKEASDFLRQVHKNVRLYWTDNTDLSQAMASGEVDLAWAWNETATTLQAEGQPVAIKKDTKEGLSTWVCGYVRLKGGEGSENLAYDYLNAVTDPAVAAYMVENWGYGHSNAKGMAAVDPKILKDKGYADVDAFVANTLFQSPMPTELRQKMIAEFEKIKSGY
;
A
#
# COMPACT_ATOMS: atom_id res chain seq x y z
N MET A 1 81.03 -60.57 -0.26
CA MET A 1 80.94 -61.55 0.83
C MET A 1 79.89 -61.14 1.82
N LYS A 2 78.99 -62.09 2.09
CA LYS A 2 77.99 -62.17 3.17
C LYS A 2 76.69 -61.37 3.00
N ASN A 3 75.66 -62.19 2.69
CA ASN A 3 74.24 -61.99 2.73
C ASN A 3 73.75 -61.63 4.13
N ALA A 4 72.71 -60.83 4.19
CA ALA A 4 71.81 -60.83 5.33
C ALA A 4 70.35 -60.67 4.79
N ASP A 5 69.61 -61.75 4.97
CA ASP A 5 68.19 -61.89 4.78
C ASP A 5 67.42 -60.97 5.74
N THR A 6 66.44 -60.29 5.24
CA THR A 6 65.47 -59.61 6.08
C THR A 6 64.07 -60.09 5.73
N ALA A 7 63.50 -60.82 6.69
CA ALA A 7 62.10 -61.33 6.62
C ALA A 7 61.06 -60.22 6.58
N ARG A 8 60.15 -60.29 5.60
CA ARG A 8 58.97 -59.45 5.51
C ARG A 8 57.85 -60.06 6.37
N HIS A 9 57.45 -59.32 7.39
CA HIS A 9 56.21 -59.56 8.13
C HIS A 9 55.08 -58.79 7.49
N THR A 10 54.16 -59.57 6.92
CA THR A 10 52.88 -58.96 6.37
C THR A 10 51.91 -58.85 7.52
N ILE A 11 51.60 -57.61 7.90
CA ILE A 11 50.53 -57.30 8.85
C ILE A 11 49.28 -57.04 8.04
N THR A 12 48.29 -57.92 8.14
CA THR A 12 46.96 -57.76 7.53
C THR A 12 46.11 -56.89 8.46
N ALA A 13 45.89 -55.62 8.08
CA ALA A 13 44.94 -54.72 8.78
C ALA A 13 43.54 -54.99 8.27
N VAL A 14 42.67 -55.49 9.13
CA VAL A 14 41.22 -55.60 8.89
C VAL A 14 40.61 -54.27 9.18
N PHE A 15 40.19 -53.57 8.14
CA PHE A 15 39.36 -52.36 8.27
C PHE A 15 37.90 -52.78 8.48
N ALA A 16 37.35 -52.60 9.68
CA ALA A 16 35.96 -52.71 9.98
C ALA A 16 35.30 -51.39 9.55
N ALA A 17 34.60 -51.36 8.42
CA ALA A 17 33.76 -50.21 7.98
C ALA A 17 32.45 -50.23 8.79
N ALA A 18 32.34 -49.35 9.78
CA ALA A 18 31.07 -49.06 10.45
C ALA A 18 30.22 -48.19 9.53
N LEU A 19 29.18 -48.76 8.87
CA LEU A 19 28.13 -48.00 8.21
C LEU A 19 27.30 -47.26 9.29
N ALA A 20 27.57 -46.00 9.49
CA ALA A 20 26.64 -45.11 10.19
C ALA A 20 25.47 -44.81 9.24
N LEU A 21 24.34 -45.51 9.41
CA LEU A 21 23.06 -45.07 8.85
C LEU A 21 22.64 -43.79 9.58
N GLY A 22 23.04 -42.65 9.03
CA GLY A 22 22.49 -41.38 9.39
C GLY A 22 21.01 -41.34 8.93
N THR A 23 20.08 -41.49 9.86
CA THR A 23 18.70 -41.15 9.61
C THR A 23 18.63 -39.64 9.32
N ALA A 24 18.62 -39.28 8.03
CA ALA A 24 18.24 -37.93 7.61
C ALA A 24 16.78 -37.72 8.05
N LEU A 25 16.59 -37.01 9.15
CA LEU A 25 15.28 -36.45 9.48
C LEU A 25 14.90 -35.55 8.30
N PRO A 26 13.68 -35.68 7.75
CA PRO A 26 13.23 -34.73 6.78
C PRO A 26 13.31 -33.34 7.44
N ALA A 27 14.13 -32.47 6.89
CA ALA A 27 14.02 -31.03 7.21
C ALA A 27 12.63 -30.63 6.69
N PHE A 28 11.64 -30.50 7.59
CA PHE A 28 10.46 -29.76 7.28
C PHE A 28 10.97 -28.36 6.96
N ALA A 29 10.84 -27.94 5.70
CA ALA A 29 10.95 -26.53 5.38
C ALA A 29 10.03 -25.80 6.35
N ALA A 30 10.55 -24.85 7.10
CA ALA A 30 9.73 -24.04 7.97
C ALA A 30 8.64 -23.43 7.07
N ASP A 31 7.40 -23.62 7.48
CA ASP A 31 6.24 -23.05 6.79
C ASP A 31 6.43 -21.52 6.81
N THR A 32 6.71 -20.90 5.67
CA THR A 32 6.95 -19.45 5.57
C THR A 32 5.74 -18.77 4.98
N LEU A 33 5.39 -17.60 5.50
CA LEU A 33 4.37 -16.75 4.94
C LEU A 33 5.01 -15.76 3.97
N THR A 34 4.47 -15.66 2.77
CA THR A 34 4.85 -14.63 1.80
C THR A 34 3.79 -13.55 1.73
N VAL A 35 4.19 -12.32 2.03
CA VAL A 35 3.36 -11.12 1.97
C VAL A 35 3.72 -10.30 0.74
N PHE A 36 2.74 -9.95 -0.10
CA PHE A 36 2.91 -9.12 -1.27
C PHE A 36 2.39 -7.72 -0.98
N ASP A 37 3.30 -6.77 -0.78
CA ASP A 37 3.01 -5.50 -0.11
C ASP A 37 3.65 -4.30 -0.82
N TRP A 38 3.30 -3.12 -0.35
CA TRP A 38 4.01 -1.89 -0.65
C TRP A 38 5.33 -1.84 0.13
N SER A 39 6.35 -1.17 -0.43
CA SER A 39 7.62 -0.97 0.26
C SER A 39 7.43 -0.15 1.54
N GLY A 40 8.09 -0.57 2.62
CA GLY A 40 7.99 0.05 3.94
C GLY A 40 7.11 -0.72 4.93
N TYR A 41 6.12 -1.49 4.44
CA TYR A 41 5.23 -2.27 5.32
C TYR A 41 5.89 -3.54 5.89
N GLU A 42 7.10 -3.87 5.46
CA GLU A 42 7.94 -4.89 6.08
C GLU A 42 8.43 -4.51 7.49
N ASP A 43 8.25 -3.27 7.91
CA ASP A 43 8.62 -2.82 9.26
C ASP A 43 7.91 -3.66 10.33
N PRO A 44 8.67 -4.35 11.21
CA PRO A 44 8.11 -5.19 12.27
C PRO A 44 7.13 -4.46 13.20
N ALA A 45 7.18 -3.13 13.25
CA ALA A 45 6.25 -2.32 14.04
C ALA A 45 4.79 -2.40 13.55
N PHE A 46 4.55 -2.84 12.30
CA PHE A 46 3.20 -3.09 11.78
C PHE A 46 2.64 -4.47 12.13
N HIS A 47 3.51 -5.41 12.56
CA HIS A 47 3.09 -6.78 12.87
C HIS A 47 3.81 -7.36 14.10
N PRO A 48 3.89 -6.62 15.24
CA PRO A 48 4.68 -7.03 16.40
C PRO A 48 4.21 -8.36 17.00
N ALA A 49 2.89 -8.61 17.04
CA ALA A 49 2.35 -9.86 17.57
C ALA A 49 2.73 -11.08 16.70
N TYR A 50 2.89 -10.89 15.39
CA TYR A 50 3.38 -11.94 14.49
C TYR A 50 4.85 -12.26 14.76
N THR A 51 5.70 -11.23 14.85
CA THR A 51 7.14 -11.41 15.10
C THR A 51 7.41 -12.03 16.47
N GLU A 52 6.64 -11.65 17.49
CA GLU A 52 6.73 -12.26 18.82
C GLU A 52 6.36 -13.75 18.79
N LYS A 53 5.28 -14.10 18.09
CA LYS A 53 4.77 -15.48 18.01
C LYS A 53 5.67 -16.40 17.19
N HIS A 54 6.21 -15.90 16.08
CA HIS A 54 6.93 -16.72 15.09
C HIS A 54 8.46 -16.52 15.09
N GLY A 55 8.98 -15.58 15.90
CA GLY A 55 10.41 -15.32 16.03
C GLY A 55 11.02 -14.49 14.90
N GLY A 56 10.20 -13.90 14.03
CA GLY A 56 10.62 -13.04 12.92
C GLY A 56 9.45 -12.58 12.07
N SER A 57 9.71 -11.65 11.15
CA SER A 57 8.74 -11.20 10.14
C SER A 57 8.51 -12.26 9.07
N PRO A 58 7.38 -12.21 8.33
CA PRO A 58 7.19 -13.02 7.13
C PRO A 58 8.16 -12.59 6.01
N ASP A 59 8.23 -13.38 4.94
CA ASP A 59 8.91 -12.99 3.71
C ASP A 59 8.08 -11.95 2.95
N PHE A 60 8.72 -10.86 2.50
CA PHE A 60 8.04 -9.80 1.75
C PHE A 60 8.48 -9.79 0.28
N SER A 61 7.51 -9.52 -0.58
CA SER A 61 7.73 -9.13 -1.98
C SER A 61 6.97 -7.84 -2.22
N PHE A 62 7.50 -6.96 -3.05
CA PHE A 62 6.96 -5.61 -3.19
C PHE A 62 6.40 -5.32 -4.58
N PHE A 63 5.49 -4.34 -4.61
CA PHE A 63 4.98 -3.70 -5.82
C PHE A 63 4.91 -2.18 -5.58
N GLY A 64 5.03 -1.42 -6.65
CA GLY A 64 4.90 0.04 -6.61
C GLY A 64 3.55 0.54 -7.14
N ASP A 65 2.79 -0.35 -7.81
CA ASP A 65 1.48 -0.05 -8.40
C ASP A 65 0.59 -1.28 -8.38
N GLU A 66 -0.71 -1.09 -8.16
CA GLU A 66 -1.68 -2.20 -8.07
C GLU A 66 -1.96 -2.89 -9.41
N GLU A 67 -1.77 -2.20 -10.54
CA GLU A 67 -1.89 -2.84 -11.85
C GLU A 67 -0.70 -3.76 -12.10
N GLU A 68 0.51 -3.33 -11.72
CA GLU A 68 1.70 -4.19 -11.71
C GLU A 68 1.49 -5.42 -10.85
N ALA A 69 0.99 -5.23 -9.61
CA ALA A 69 0.69 -6.32 -8.69
C ALA A 69 -0.32 -7.31 -9.29
N PHE A 70 -1.39 -6.79 -9.89
CA PHE A 70 -2.41 -7.61 -10.55
C PHE A 70 -1.81 -8.44 -11.70
N GLN A 71 -0.97 -7.84 -12.55
CA GLN A 71 -0.34 -8.54 -13.66
C GLN A 71 0.67 -9.59 -13.19
N LYS A 72 1.45 -9.32 -12.14
CA LYS A 72 2.35 -10.28 -11.51
C LYS A 72 1.58 -11.51 -11.01
N LEU A 73 0.50 -11.32 -10.27
CA LEU A 73 -0.35 -12.42 -9.78
C LEU A 73 -0.95 -13.22 -10.95
N ARG A 74 -1.44 -12.55 -11.99
CA ARG A 74 -1.97 -13.23 -13.18
C ARG A 74 -0.92 -14.00 -13.96
N SER A 75 0.33 -13.59 -13.92
CA SER A 75 1.44 -14.30 -14.57
C SER A 75 1.96 -15.50 -13.78
N GLY A 76 1.38 -15.77 -12.60
CA GLY A 76 1.70 -16.94 -11.79
C GLY A 76 2.63 -16.66 -10.62
N PHE A 77 2.92 -15.40 -10.30
CA PHE A 77 3.57 -15.05 -9.02
C PHE A 77 2.67 -15.48 -7.86
N LYS A 78 3.26 -16.03 -6.82
CA LYS A 78 2.56 -16.57 -5.66
C LYS A 78 2.96 -15.84 -4.40
N ALA A 79 1.97 -15.53 -3.59
CA ALA A 79 2.08 -15.08 -2.21
C ALA A 79 0.84 -15.56 -1.45
N ASP A 80 0.85 -15.47 -0.13
CA ASP A 80 -0.23 -15.95 0.72
C ASP A 80 -1.25 -14.86 1.03
N VAL A 81 -0.74 -13.66 1.27
CA VAL A 81 -1.54 -12.45 1.49
C VAL A 81 -1.02 -11.32 0.62
N ALA A 82 -1.88 -10.38 0.30
CA ALA A 82 -1.50 -9.16 -0.39
C ALA A 82 -2.25 -7.96 0.16
N HIS A 83 -1.71 -6.77 -0.10
CA HIS A 83 -2.14 -5.48 0.44
C HIS A 83 -2.69 -4.53 -0.64
N PRO A 84 -3.78 -4.88 -1.35
CA PRO A 84 -4.42 -3.96 -2.29
C PRO A 84 -5.21 -2.86 -1.58
N CYS A 85 -5.48 -1.78 -2.32
CA CYS A 85 -6.44 -0.78 -1.88
C CYS A 85 -7.87 -1.09 -2.39
N SER A 86 -8.84 -0.42 -1.82
CA SER A 86 -10.28 -0.71 -1.99
C SER A 86 -10.74 -0.77 -3.45
N GLN A 87 -10.22 0.09 -4.31
CA GLN A 87 -10.59 0.19 -5.72
C GLN A 87 -10.21 -1.06 -6.54
N SER A 88 -9.21 -1.82 -6.09
CA SER A 88 -8.71 -3.00 -6.80
C SER A 88 -9.34 -4.33 -6.36
N VAL A 89 -9.91 -4.39 -5.17
CA VAL A 89 -10.40 -5.64 -4.54
C VAL A 89 -11.42 -6.36 -5.43
N VAL A 90 -12.38 -5.63 -6.01
CA VAL A 90 -13.41 -6.23 -6.88
C VAL A 90 -12.79 -6.88 -8.12
N LYS A 91 -11.85 -6.18 -8.78
CA LYS A 91 -11.13 -6.69 -9.95
C LYS A 91 -10.34 -7.96 -9.63
N TRP A 92 -9.63 -7.98 -8.51
CA TRP A 92 -8.83 -9.13 -8.10
C TRP A 92 -9.72 -10.34 -7.78
N ARG A 93 -10.85 -10.12 -7.11
CA ARG A 93 -11.85 -11.16 -6.84
C ARG A 93 -12.45 -11.72 -8.12
N GLU A 94 -12.89 -10.88 -9.04
CA GLU A 94 -13.49 -11.29 -10.32
C GLU A 94 -12.49 -12.06 -11.21
N ALA A 95 -11.21 -11.75 -11.11
CA ALA A 95 -10.14 -12.48 -11.76
C ALA A 95 -9.82 -13.85 -11.10
N GLY A 96 -10.49 -14.19 -9.97
CA GLY A 96 -10.30 -15.46 -9.26
C GLY A 96 -8.96 -15.56 -8.53
N LEU A 97 -8.35 -14.44 -8.15
CA LEU A 97 -7.07 -14.38 -7.46
C LEU A 97 -7.19 -14.51 -5.95
N LEU A 98 -8.38 -14.27 -5.39
CA LEU A 98 -8.61 -14.20 -3.94
C LEU A 98 -9.20 -15.49 -3.37
N GLU A 99 -8.85 -15.77 -2.12
CA GLU A 99 -9.52 -16.73 -1.24
C GLU A 99 -10.46 -16.00 -0.28
N PRO A 100 -11.65 -16.56 0.04
CA PRO A 100 -12.53 -15.99 1.04
C PRO A 100 -11.83 -15.90 2.41
N LEU A 101 -12.20 -14.88 3.19
CA LEU A 101 -11.77 -14.74 4.58
C LEU A 101 -12.77 -15.46 5.50
N ASP A 102 -12.26 -16.29 6.40
CA ASP A 102 -13.02 -16.79 7.54
C ASP A 102 -13.01 -15.75 8.66
N THR A 103 -14.10 -15.01 8.79
CA THR A 103 -14.21 -13.91 9.77
C THR A 103 -14.16 -14.40 11.21
N ALA A 104 -14.41 -15.69 11.47
CA ALA A 104 -14.28 -16.27 12.81
C ALA A 104 -12.80 -16.39 13.25
N LYS A 105 -11.86 -16.39 12.31
CA LYS A 105 -10.41 -16.39 12.57
C LYS A 105 -9.82 -14.99 12.68
N LEU A 106 -10.60 -13.94 12.40
CA LEU A 106 -10.17 -12.55 12.44
C LEU A 106 -10.63 -11.88 13.74
N ALA A 107 -9.73 -11.81 14.74
CA ALA A 107 -10.04 -11.29 16.06
C ALA A 107 -10.59 -9.85 16.04
N ASN A 108 -10.08 -9.04 15.10
CA ASN A 108 -10.39 -7.61 15.00
C ASN A 108 -11.45 -7.28 13.92
N TRP A 109 -12.09 -8.28 13.30
CA TRP A 109 -13.10 -8.06 12.25
C TRP A 109 -14.23 -7.11 12.67
N ASN A 110 -14.70 -7.25 13.90
CA ASN A 110 -15.79 -6.43 14.43
C ASN A 110 -15.33 -5.04 14.92
N ASP A 111 -14.03 -4.82 15.03
CA ASP A 111 -13.45 -3.57 15.50
C ASP A 111 -13.06 -2.61 14.35
N VAL A 112 -13.28 -3.01 13.10
CA VAL A 112 -13.12 -2.14 11.93
C VAL A 112 -14.06 -0.93 12.05
N LEU A 113 -13.58 0.25 11.66
CA LEU A 113 -14.37 1.50 11.66
C LEU A 113 -15.71 1.33 10.94
N PRO A 114 -16.81 1.86 11.48
CA PRO A 114 -18.15 1.69 10.92
C PRO A 114 -18.25 2.09 9.44
N ASN A 115 -17.64 3.19 9.05
CA ASN A 115 -17.65 3.72 7.69
C ASN A 115 -17.11 2.70 6.66
N PHE A 116 -16.10 1.91 7.03
CA PHE A 116 -15.55 0.88 6.15
C PHE A 116 -16.43 -0.35 6.06
N LYS A 117 -17.11 -0.72 7.16
CA LYS A 117 -18.08 -1.81 7.16
C LYS A 117 -19.30 -1.52 6.28
N GLU A 118 -19.72 -0.25 6.25
CA GLU A 118 -20.89 0.21 5.48
C GLU A 118 -20.56 0.42 3.98
N MET A 119 -19.28 0.49 3.63
CA MET A 119 -18.87 0.67 2.23
C MET A 119 -19.22 -0.55 1.38
N LYS A 120 -20.10 -0.31 0.40
CA LYS A 120 -20.59 -1.36 -0.49
C LYS A 120 -19.44 -2.06 -1.24
N ASN A 121 -19.47 -3.39 -1.23
CA ASN A 121 -18.49 -4.25 -1.90
C ASN A 121 -17.04 -4.12 -1.42
N LEU A 122 -16.76 -3.42 -0.31
CA LEU A 122 -15.41 -3.33 0.24
C LEU A 122 -15.04 -4.63 0.97
N MET A 123 -15.56 -4.83 2.17
CA MET A 123 -15.18 -5.98 3.01
C MET A 123 -15.85 -7.28 2.55
N THR A 124 -17.11 -7.19 2.09
CA THR A 124 -17.92 -8.33 1.69
C THR A 124 -18.55 -8.13 0.33
N SER A 125 -18.74 -9.24 -0.40
CA SER A 125 -19.60 -9.27 -1.59
C SER A 125 -21.08 -9.30 -1.23
N ALA A 126 -21.95 -9.15 -2.24
CA ALA A 126 -23.40 -9.07 -2.03
C ALA A 126 -24.02 -10.32 -1.38
N ASP A 127 -23.38 -11.47 -1.48
CA ASP A 127 -23.78 -12.73 -0.83
C ASP A 127 -23.26 -12.86 0.62
N GLY A 128 -22.58 -11.84 1.14
CA GLY A 128 -22.01 -11.81 2.49
C GLY A 128 -20.64 -12.48 2.64
N THR A 129 -20.04 -12.99 1.55
CA THR A 129 -18.70 -13.56 1.61
C THR A 129 -17.65 -12.47 1.85
N ALA A 130 -16.82 -12.66 2.88
CA ALA A 130 -15.73 -11.72 3.21
C ALA A 130 -14.51 -11.95 2.33
N TRP A 131 -13.89 -10.86 1.84
CA TRP A 131 -12.76 -10.90 0.91
C TRP A 131 -11.61 -9.99 1.30
N PHE A 132 -11.86 -8.97 2.11
CA PHE A 132 -10.91 -7.90 2.41
C PHE A 132 -11.07 -7.46 3.86
N ILE A 133 -9.95 -7.30 4.56
CA ILE A 133 -9.91 -6.66 5.87
C ILE A 133 -9.16 -5.34 5.75
N PRO A 134 -9.82 -4.18 5.97
CA PRO A 134 -9.14 -2.89 5.98
C PRO A 134 -8.03 -2.86 7.04
N PHE A 135 -6.92 -2.24 6.71
CA PHE A 135 -5.78 -2.08 7.61
C PHE A 135 -5.53 -0.61 7.91
N GLU A 136 -5.24 0.17 6.88
CA GLU A 136 -5.06 1.60 7.04
C GLU A 136 -5.84 2.41 6.01
N TRP A 137 -5.84 3.71 6.22
CA TRP A 137 -6.42 4.70 5.35
C TRP A 137 -5.68 6.01 5.43
N GLY A 138 -5.63 6.72 4.33
CA GLY A 138 -4.94 7.98 4.24
C GLY A 138 -5.53 8.88 3.17
N ASN A 139 -4.81 9.94 2.90
CA ASN A 139 -5.18 10.91 1.88
C ASN A 139 -4.11 11.07 0.83
N THR A 140 -4.55 11.27 -0.39
CA THR A 140 -3.77 11.95 -1.40
C THR A 140 -4.20 13.42 -1.40
N VAL A 141 -3.26 14.30 -1.17
CA VAL A 141 -3.49 15.71 -0.84
C VAL A 141 -2.53 16.62 -1.59
N LEU A 142 -2.94 17.89 -1.73
CA LEU A 142 -2.02 18.91 -2.20
C LEU A 142 -0.97 19.20 -1.12
N THR A 143 0.26 18.77 -1.39
CA THR A 143 1.45 19.05 -0.58
C THR A 143 2.32 20.08 -1.30
N TYR A 144 2.86 21.06 -0.56
CA TYR A 144 3.60 22.18 -1.17
C TYR A 144 4.76 22.65 -0.31
N ARG A 145 5.74 23.28 -0.94
CA ARG A 145 6.85 23.96 -0.26
C ARG A 145 6.40 25.35 0.22
N THR A 146 6.53 25.58 1.53
CA THR A 146 6.06 26.82 2.17
C THR A 146 7.00 28.02 1.96
N ASP A 147 8.24 27.76 1.55
CA ASP A 147 9.25 28.78 1.26
C ASP A 147 9.15 29.33 -0.18
N THR A 148 8.46 28.62 -1.08
CA THR A 148 8.33 29.01 -2.50
C THR A 148 6.89 29.27 -2.92
N VAL A 149 5.89 28.64 -2.26
CA VAL A 149 4.47 28.71 -2.63
C VAL A 149 3.65 29.30 -1.50
N LYS A 150 2.80 30.29 -1.79
CA LYS A 150 1.88 30.85 -0.81
C LYS A 150 0.55 30.08 -0.80
N PRO A 151 -0.07 29.85 0.37
CA PRO A 151 -1.31 29.08 0.47
C PRO A 151 -2.49 29.63 -0.34
N GLU A 152 -2.55 30.95 -0.55
CA GLU A 152 -3.59 31.61 -1.36
C GLU A 152 -3.46 31.32 -2.85
N GLU A 153 -2.28 30.99 -3.34
CA GLU A 153 -2.02 30.66 -4.75
C GLU A 153 -2.51 29.26 -5.13
N ILE A 154 -2.76 28.43 -4.14
CA ILE A 154 -3.12 27.02 -4.26
C ILE A 154 -4.43 26.69 -3.53
N ALA A 155 -5.34 27.64 -3.48
CA ALA A 155 -6.68 27.47 -2.86
C ALA A 155 -7.58 26.47 -3.59
N SER A 156 -7.18 26.01 -4.78
CA SER A 156 -7.90 25.08 -5.64
C SER A 156 -6.92 24.05 -6.23
N LEU A 157 -7.35 22.81 -6.41
CA LEU A 157 -6.60 21.76 -7.11
C LEU A 157 -6.30 22.13 -8.58
N LYS A 158 -6.99 23.10 -9.15
CA LYS A 158 -6.68 23.65 -10.48
C LYS A 158 -5.28 24.28 -10.55
N ALA A 159 -4.66 24.57 -9.41
CA ALA A 159 -3.27 25.03 -9.35
C ALA A 159 -2.27 24.06 -10.03
N PHE A 160 -2.55 22.75 -10.03
CA PHE A 160 -1.72 21.78 -10.73
C PHE A 160 -1.62 22.03 -12.24
N ALA A 161 -2.63 22.67 -12.84
CA ALA A 161 -2.65 23.05 -14.25
C ALA A 161 -2.24 24.52 -14.52
N ASP A 162 -1.88 25.29 -13.48
CA ASP A 162 -1.46 26.69 -13.64
C ASP A 162 -0.05 26.75 -14.25
N PRO A 163 0.14 27.42 -15.41
CA PRO A 163 1.45 27.52 -16.07
C PRO A 163 2.59 28.10 -15.21
N LYS A 164 2.28 28.82 -14.14
CA LYS A 164 3.29 29.34 -13.21
C LYS A 164 4.10 28.25 -12.51
N PHE A 165 3.53 27.03 -12.39
CA PHE A 165 4.17 25.87 -11.80
C PHE A 165 4.80 24.93 -12.85
N LYS A 166 5.06 25.42 -14.07
CA LYS A 166 5.67 24.63 -15.13
C LYS A 166 6.99 24.00 -14.65
N ASP A 167 7.15 22.70 -14.89
CA ASP A 167 8.30 21.87 -14.46
C ASP A 167 8.52 21.87 -12.93
N ARG A 168 7.47 22.16 -12.12
CA ARG A 168 7.52 22.26 -10.66
C ARG A 168 6.44 21.41 -9.96
N VAL A 169 5.63 20.68 -10.71
CA VAL A 169 4.54 19.84 -10.22
C VAL A 169 4.98 18.38 -10.19
N SER A 170 4.49 17.63 -9.23
CA SER A 170 4.56 16.16 -9.22
C SER A 170 3.21 15.54 -8.90
N ILE A 171 2.87 14.47 -9.59
CA ILE A 171 1.73 13.58 -9.27
C ILE A 171 2.19 12.13 -9.32
N GLY A 172 1.47 11.23 -8.67
CA GLY A 172 1.79 9.81 -8.70
C GLY A 172 1.70 9.21 -10.11
N ASP A 173 2.61 8.30 -10.42
CA ASP A 173 2.48 7.39 -11.57
C ASP A 173 1.46 6.29 -11.26
N ASN A 174 0.29 6.70 -10.83
CA ASN A 174 -0.80 5.90 -10.34
C ASN A 174 -2.11 6.46 -10.91
N VAL A 175 -2.83 5.64 -11.64
CA VAL A 175 -4.06 6.04 -12.34
C VAL A 175 -5.16 6.45 -11.36
N ASP A 176 -5.23 5.82 -10.20
CA ASP A 176 -6.29 6.05 -9.22
C ASP A 176 -6.12 7.44 -8.60
N ASP A 177 -4.90 7.80 -8.16
CA ASP A 177 -4.60 9.13 -7.64
C ASP A 177 -4.71 10.22 -8.72
N ALA A 178 -4.28 9.96 -9.94
CA ALA A 178 -4.39 10.91 -11.05
C ALA A 178 -5.85 11.25 -11.38
N TYR A 179 -6.72 10.23 -11.52
CA TYR A 179 -8.13 10.46 -11.79
C TYR A 179 -8.93 10.93 -10.56
N ALA A 180 -8.47 10.64 -9.34
CA ALA A 180 -9.03 11.27 -8.13
C ALA A 180 -8.79 12.79 -8.13
N LEU A 181 -7.54 13.23 -8.42
CA LEU A 181 -7.21 14.65 -8.61
C LEU A 181 -8.09 15.28 -9.68
N ALA A 182 -8.17 14.65 -10.85
CA ALA A 182 -8.91 15.19 -11.99
C ALA A 182 -10.42 15.27 -11.73
N SER A 183 -10.99 14.21 -11.13
CA SER A 183 -12.42 14.17 -10.78
C SER A 183 -12.78 15.29 -9.78
N LEU A 184 -11.97 15.46 -8.74
CA LEU A 184 -12.12 16.55 -7.79
C LEU A 184 -12.04 17.92 -8.51
N ALA A 185 -11.02 18.13 -9.35
CA ALA A 185 -10.82 19.41 -10.05
C ALA A 185 -11.99 19.82 -10.95
N ILE A 186 -12.74 18.85 -11.48
CA ILE A 186 -13.98 19.09 -12.27
C ILE A 186 -15.25 19.05 -11.41
N GLY A 187 -15.13 18.89 -10.08
CA GLY A 187 -16.26 18.90 -9.14
C GLY A 187 -17.01 17.59 -8.98
N VAL A 188 -16.41 16.47 -9.39
CA VAL A 188 -16.97 15.11 -9.23
C VAL A 188 -16.37 14.45 -8.00
N LYS A 189 -17.22 14.02 -7.05
CA LYS A 189 -16.81 13.28 -5.85
C LYS A 189 -17.06 11.77 -5.95
N ASP A 190 -18.07 11.34 -6.71
CA ASP A 190 -18.27 9.93 -7.04
C ASP A 190 -17.63 9.61 -8.41
N TRP A 191 -16.40 9.19 -8.38
CA TRP A 191 -15.63 8.87 -9.57
C TRP A 191 -16.00 7.53 -10.23
N THR A 192 -16.82 6.71 -9.52
CA THR A 192 -17.21 5.37 -10.02
C THR A 192 -18.27 5.43 -11.11
N THR A 193 -18.90 6.61 -11.29
CA THR A 193 -20.00 6.83 -12.22
C THR A 193 -19.73 7.95 -13.23
N LEU A 194 -18.45 8.18 -13.58
CA LEU A 194 -18.08 9.19 -14.58
C LEU A 194 -18.82 8.97 -15.90
N THR A 195 -19.56 9.97 -16.36
CA THR A 195 -20.07 10.00 -17.73
C THR A 195 -18.94 10.21 -18.74
N ASP A 196 -19.17 9.90 -20.01
CA ASP A 196 -18.15 10.12 -21.06
C ASP A 196 -17.70 11.58 -21.14
N ALA A 197 -18.60 12.53 -20.90
CA ALA A 197 -18.29 13.95 -20.88
C ALA A 197 -17.36 14.29 -19.69
N GLN A 198 -17.68 13.80 -18.50
CA GLN A 198 -16.85 14.00 -17.29
C GLN A 198 -15.50 13.30 -17.42
N PHE A 199 -15.47 12.08 -17.96
CA PHE A 199 -14.22 11.38 -18.24
C PHE A 199 -13.32 12.17 -19.18
N LYS A 200 -13.89 12.72 -20.26
CA LYS A 200 -13.16 13.59 -21.19
C LYS A 200 -12.62 14.84 -20.49
N GLU A 201 -13.46 15.53 -19.71
CA GLU A 201 -13.08 16.75 -18.98
C GLU A 201 -11.94 16.46 -17.97
N ALA A 202 -12.03 15.37 -17.20
CA ALA A 202 -10.99 14.92 -16.30
C ALA A 202 -9.67 14.63 -17.04
N SER A 203 -9.75 13.93 -18.16
CA SER A 203 -8.57 13.62 -18.98
C SER A 203 -7.95 14.88 -19.60
N ASP A 204 -8.76 15.84 -20.04
CA ASP A 204 -8.29 17.12 -20.55
C ASP A 204 -7.60 17.95 -19.44
N PHE A 205 -8.11 17.90 -18.22
CA PHE A 205 -7.44 18.49 -17.06
C PHE A 205 -6.08 17.85 -16.81
N LEU A 206 -5.97 16.50 -16.81
CA LEU A 206 -4.69 15.81 -16.65
C LEU A 206 -3.67 16.16 -17.75
N ARG A 207 -4.13 16.37 -19.00
CA ARG A 207 -3.28 16.89 -20.07
C ARG A 207 -2.73 18.30 -19.78
N GLN A 208 -3.48 19.15 -19.10
CA GLN A 208 -2.96 20.45 -18.66
C GLN A 208 -1.95 20.29 -17.51
N VAL A 209 -2.26 19.41 -16.54
CA VAL A 209 -1.34 19.09 -15.44
C VAL A 209 -0.02 18.54 -15.97
N HIS A 210 -0.07 17.61 -16.94
CA HIS A 210 1.11 17.01 -17.57
C HIS A 210 2.12 18.05 -18.09
N LYS A 211 1.67 19.20 -18.57
CA LYS A 211 2.55 20.27 -19.05
C LYS A 211 3.40 20.91 -17.95
N ASN A 212 2.99 20.74 -16.70
CA ASN A 212 3.66 21.28 -15.53
C ASN A 212 4.45 20.21 -14.75
N VAL A 213 4.23 18.92 -15.07
CA VAL A 213 4.84 17.80 -14.34
C VAL A 213 6.35 17.78 -14.56
N ARG A 214 7.09 17.81 -13.46
CA ARG A 214 8.52 17.56 -13.38
C ARG A 214 8.81 16.08 -13.23
N LEU A 215 8.00 15.39 -12.41
CA LEU A 215 8.17 13.99 -12.02
C LEU A 215 6.81 13.32 -11.87
N TYR A 216 6.65 12.13 -12.44
CA TYR A 216 5.66 11.16 -12.02
C TYR A 216 6.33 10.25 -11.00
N TRP A 217 5.95 10.36 -9.72
CA TRP A 217 6.59 9.60 -8.65
C TRP A 217 5.96 8.20 -8.54
N THR A 218 6.79 7.19 -8.26
CA THR A 218 6.38 5.80 -8.07
C THR A 218 6.53 5.34 -6.64
N ASP A 219 7.35 6.01 -5.84
CA ASP A 219 7.44 5.81 -4.40
C ASP A 219 7.63 7.13 -3.65
N ASN A 220 7.34 7.09 -2.34
CA ASN A 220 7.39 8.27 -1.49
C ASN A 220 8.82 8.83 -1.31
N THR A 221 9.85 8.00 -1.43
CA THR A 221 11.25 8.42 -1.26
C THR A 221 11.67 9.35 -2.39
N ASP A 222 11.37 8.98 -3.64
CA ASP A 222 11.68 9.78 -4.82
C ASP A 222 11.00 11.15 -4.76
N LEU A 223 9.71 11.16 -4.40
CA LEU A 223 8.96 12.40 -4.23
C LEU A 223 9.54 13.27 -3.11
N SER A 224 9.83 12.67 -1.95
CA SER A 224 10.40 13.38 -0.80
C SER A 224 11.73 14.01 -1.14
N GLN A 225 12.61 13.32 -1.87
CA GLN A 225 13.89 13.87 -2.33
C GLN A 225 13.69 15.03 -3.30
N ALA A 226 12.77 14.92 -4.27
CA ALA A 226 12.48 15.98 -5.23
C ALA A 226 11.88 17.22 -4.55
N MET A 227 11.06 17.06 -3.53
CA MET A 227 10.55 18.19 -2.74
C MET A 227 11.62 18.77 -1.82
N ALA A 228 12.42 17.96 -1.13
CA ALA A 228 13.49 18.42 -0.25
C ALA A 228 14.57 19.21 -1.02
N SER A 229 14.95 18.75 -2.22
CA SER A 229 15.91 19.45 -3.09
C SER A 229 15.35 20.74 -3.71
N GLY A 230 14.03 20.94 -3.67
CA GLY A 230 13.36 22.06 -4.30
C GLY A 230 13.18 21.90 -5.82
N GLU A 231 13.26 20.70 -6.36
CA GLU A 231 12.87 20.42 -7.77
C GLU A 231 11.35 20.47 -7.95
N VAL A 232 10.60 20.09 -6.94
CA VAL A 232 9.14 20.08 -6.92
C VAL A 232 8.63 21.03 -5.85
N ASP A 233 7.74 21.93 -6.23
CA ASP A 233 7.10 22.89 -5.33
C ASP A 233 5.72 22.45 -4.91
N LEU A 234 5.03 21.70 -5.77
CA LEU A 234 3.63 21.29 -5.62
C LEU A 234 3.46 19.83 -5.97
N ALA A 235 2.96 19.03 -5.05
CA ALA A 235 2.75 17.60 -5.24
C ALA A 235 1.32 17.18 -4.89
N TRP A 236 0.74 16.28 -5.69
CA TRP A 236 -0.38 15.44 -5.30
C TRP A 236 0.20 14.20 -4.68
N ALA A 237 0.23 14.17 -3.36
CA ALA A 237 1.05 13.25 -2.60
C ALA A 237 0.26 12.59 -1.47
N TRP A 238 0.68 11.42 -1.07
CA TRP A 238 0.18 10.81 0.16
C TRP A 238 0.58 11.68 1.36
N ASN A 239 -0.26 11.73 2.37
CA ASN A 239 0.00 12.56 3.56
C ASN A 239 1.25 12.14 4.34
N GLU A 240 1.75 10.93 4.16
CA GLU A 240 3.05 10.46 4.65
C GLU A 240 4.20 11.34 4.16
N THR A 241 4.21 11.74 2.89
CA THR A 241 5.26 12.63 2.32
C THR A 241 5.47 13.88 3.18
N ALA A 242 4.38 14.56 3.53
CA ALA A 242 4.47 15.73 4.39
C ALA A 242 4.90 15.39 5.82
N THR A 243 4.46 14.24 6.35
CA THR A 243 4.83 13.78 7.70
C THR A 243 6.35 13.56 7.79
N THR A 244 6.90 12.83 6.83
CA THR A 244 8.34 12.53 6.76
C THR A 244 9.16 13.82 6.59
N LEU A 245 8.82 14.64 5.60
CA LEU A 245 9.56 15.86 5.32
C LEU A 245 9.51 16.88 6.47
N GLN A 246 8.38 17.00 7.17
CA GLN A 246 8.28 17.85 8.35
C GLN A 246 9.13 17.34 9.52
N ALA A 247 9.19 16.02 9.72
CA ALA A 247 10.06 15.41 10.73
C ALA A 247 11.55 15.67 10.44
N GLU A 248 11.92 15.79 9.17
CA GLU A 248 13.26 16.17 8.71
C GLU A 248 13.53 17.69 8.72
N GLY A 249 12.54 18.49 9.15
CA GLY A 249 12.65 19.97 9.21
C GLY A 249 12.53 20.65 7.85
N GLN A 250 12.03 19.98 6.82
CA GLN A 250 11.81 20.57 5.50
C GLN A 250 10.61 21.54 5.51
N PRO A 251 10.67 22.65 4.75
CA PRO A 251 9.60 23.65 4.68
C PRO A 251 8.45 23.19 3.80
N VAL A 252 7.70 22.20 4.24
CA VAL A 252 6.53 21.66 3.52
C VAL A 252 5.27 21.70 4.36
N ALA A 253 4.12 21.79 3.71
CA ALA A 253 2.81 21.70 4.35
C ALA A 253 1.78 21.04 3.43
N ILE A 254 0.70 20.53 4.04
CA ILE A 254 -0.50 20.06 3.35
C ILE A 254 -1.49 21.23 3.26
N LYS A 255 -2.06 21.42 2.08
CA LYS A 255 -3.22 22.32 1.86
C LYS A 255 -4.51 21.54 2.09
N LYS A 256 -5.04 21.56 3.32
CA LYS A 256 -6.21 20.76 3.74
C LYS A 256 -7.55 21.35 3.28
N ASP A 257 -7.60 22.65 2.98
CA ASP A 257 -8.81 23.44 2.69
C ASP A 257 -8.89 23.87 1.22
N THR A 258 -8.47 23.01 0.30
CA THR A 258 -8.72 23.23 -1.13
C THR A 258 -10.24 23.24 -1.41
N LYS A 259 -10.67 24.03 -2.39
CA LYS A 259 -12.11 24.20 -2.73
C LYS A 259 -12.79 22.88 -3.08
N GLU A 260 -12.04 21.99 -3.72
CA GLU A 260 -12.54 20.73 -4.23
C GLU A 260 -12.47 19.59 -3.20
N GLY A 261 -11.71 19.78 -2.12
CA GLY A 261 -11.46 18.78 -1.10
C GLY A 261 -10.19 17.97 -1.37
N LEU A 262 -10.18 16.72 -0.90
CA LEU A 262 -9.05 15.81 -0.98
C LEU A 262 -9.52 14.40 -1.39
N SER A 263 -8.59 13.53 -1.74
CA SER A 263 -8.88 12.12 -1.99
C SER A 263 -8.56 11.28 -0.75
N THR A 264 -9.39 10.29 -0.47
CA THR A 264 -9.18 9.31 0.59
C THR A 264 -9.15 7.91 0.01
N TRP A 265 -8.16 7.14 0.40
CA TRP A 265 -8.02 5.74 0.06
C TRP A 265 -8.06 4.87 1.32
N VAL A 266 -8.44 3.62 1.14
CA VAL A 266 -8.38 2.57 2.16
C VAL A 266 -7.66 1.38 1.57
N CYS A 267 -6.58 0.96 2.19
CA CYS A 267 -5.89 -0.25 1.82
C CYS A 267 -5.99 -1.28 2.95
N GLY A 268 -5.75 -2.52 2.62
CA GLY A 268 -5.88 -3.60 3.58
C GLY A 268 -5.55 -4.94 2.95
N TYR A 269 -5.77 -6.01 3.67
CA TYR A 269 -5.26 -7.30 3.28
C TYR A 269 -6.32 -8.22 2.70
N VAL A 270 -5.89 -9.01 1.73
CA VAL A 270 -6.62 -10.13 1.12
C VAL A 270 -5.81 -11.40 1.26
N ARG A 271 -6.48 -12.56 1.28
CA ARG A 271 -5.82 -13.85 1.08
C ARG A 271 -5.77 -14.17 -0.40
N LEU A 272 -4.60 -14.61 -0.87
CA LEU A 272 -4.38 -14.96 -2.27
C LEU A 272 -4.59 -16.45 -2.50
N LYS A 273 -5.14 -16.78 -3.66
CA LYS A 273 -5.29 -18.14 -4.12
C LYS A 273 -3.95 -18.70 -4.59
N GLY A 274 -3.59 -19.88 -4.07
CA GLY A 274 -2.38 -20.58 -4.50
C GLY A 274 -1.10 -20.15 -3.79
N GLY A 275 -1.20 -19.43 -2.67
CA GLY A 275 -0.10 -19.27 -1.72
C GLY A 275 0.41 -20.62 -1.20
N GLU A 276 1.67 -20.67 -0.83
CA GLU A 276 2.36 -21.89 -0.41
C GLU A 276 2.54 -21.99 1.12
N GLY A 277 2.29 -20.87 1.84
CA GLY A 277 2.30 -20.82 3.29
C GLY A 277 1.03 -21.38 3.92
N SER A 278 1.08 -21.65 5.23
CA SER A 278 -0.09 -22.16 5.92
C SER A 278 -1.16 -21.10 6.15
N GLU A 279 -2.41 -21.55 6.11
CA GLU A 279 -3.54 -20.69 6.42
C GLU A 279 -3.43 -20.05 7.83
N ASN A 280 -2.86 -20.77 8.80
CA ASN A 280 -2.69 -20.26 10.15
C ASN A 280 -1.72 -19.08 10.20
N LEU A 281 -0.59 -19.14 9.47
CA LEU A 281 0.37 -18.04 9.39
C LEU A 281 -0.29 -16.79 8.75
N ALA A 282 -1.11 -16.99 7.71
CA ALA A 282 -1.84 -15.89 7.08
C ALA A 282 -2.78 -15.20 8.08
N TYR A 283 -3.59 -15.96 8.85
CA TYR A 283 -4.48 -15.35 9.83
C TYR A 283 -3.73 -14.74 11.03
N ASP A 284 -2.62 -15.34 11.46
CA ASP A 284 -1.77 -14.74 12.51
C ASP A 284 -1.23 -13.37 12.06
N TYR A 285 -0.82 -13.25 10.79
CA TYR A 285 -0.38 -11.97 10.23
C TYR A 285 -1.51 -10.97 10.10
N LEU A 286 -2.67 -11.37 9.54
CA LEU A 286 -3.85 -10.52 9.43
C LEU A 286 -4.32 -9.99 10.78
N ASN A 287 -4.26 -10.82 11.83
CA ASN A 287 -4.59 -10.41 13.18
C ASN A 287 -3.54 -9.46 13.77
N ALA A 288 -2.26 -9.67 13.47
CA ALA A 288 -1.18 -8.81 13.97
C ALA A 288 -1.24 -7.41 13.35
N VAL A 289 -1.42 -7.29 12.03
CA VAL A 289 -1.50 -5.97 11.38
C VAL A 289 -2.77 -5.20 11.77
N THR A 290 -3.87 -5.88 12.05
CA THR A 290 -5.14 -5.25 12.46
C THR A 290 -5.26 -5.05 13.96
N ASP A 291 -4.22 -5.38 14.74
CA ASP A 291 -4.22 -5.20 16.19
C ASP A 291 -4.31 -3.71 16.56
N PRO A 292 -5.15 -3.32 17.53
CA PRO A 292 -5.27 -1.93 17.94
C PRO A 292 -3.95 -1.30 18.41
N ALA A 293 -2.98 -2.08 18.89
CA ALA A 293 -1.67 -1.58 19.30
C ALA A 293 -0.85 -0.95 18.17
N VAL A 294 -1.13 -1.31 16.92
CA VAL A 294 -0.44 -0.77 15.74
C VAL A 294 -0.85 0.67 15.40
N ALA A 295 -2.05 1.07 15.83
CA ALA A 295 -2.64 2.35 15.42
C ALA A 295 -1.80 3.58 15.79
N ALA A 296 -1.22 3.61 17.00
CA ALA A 296 -0.40 4.73 17.43
C ALA A 296 0.85 4.89 16.55
N TYR A 297 1.55 3.78 16.29
CA TYR A 297 2.73 3.78 15.42
C TYR A 297 2.39 4.31 14.02
N MET A 298 1.31 3.83 13.43
CA MET A 298 0.86 4.24 12.10
C MET A 298 0.53 5.73 12.03
N VAL A 299 -0.26 6.24 12.99
CA VAL A 299 -0.65 7.66 13.01
C VAL A 299 0.54 8.58 13.25
N GLU A 300 1.42 8.23 14.17
CA GLU A 300 2.54 9.08 14.58
C GLU A 300 3.64 9.14 13.50
N ASN A 301 4.04 7.98 12.97
CA ASN A 301 5.21 7.88 12.12
C ASN A 301 4.88 7.99 10.62
N TRP A 302 3.69 7.51 10.21
CA TRP A 302 3.28 7.54 8.80
C TRP A 302 2.21 8.60 8.50
N GLY A 303 1.52 9.09 9.51
CA GLY A 303 0.44 10.06 9.32
C GLY A 303 -0.82 9.45 8.71
N TYR A 304 -0.93 8.11 8.70
CA TYR A 304 -2.11 7.38 8.24
C TYR A 304 -3.03 7.03 9.39
N GLY A 305 -4.32 6.84 9.11
CA GLY A 305 -5.27 6.32 10.08
C GLY A 305 -5.28 4.79 10.03
N HIS A 306 -5.44 4.15 11.18
CA HIS A 306 -5.64 2.71 11.27
C HIS A 306 -7.12 2.34 11.18
N SER A 307 -7.44 1.19 10.59
CA SER A 307 -8.84 0.78 10.41
C SER A 307 -9.53 0.30 11.69
N ASN A 308 -8.76 -0.01 12.73
CA ASN A 308 -9.30 -0.50 14.01
C ASN A 308 -9.82 0.68 14.85
N ALA A 309 -11.13 0.71 15.11
CA ALA A 309 -11.78 1.78 15.89
C ALA A 309 -11.25 1.89 17.31
N LYS A 310 -10.94 0.76 17.98
CA LYS A 310 -10.37 0.76 19.34
C LYS A 310 -8.94 1.31 19.33
N GLY A 311 -8.16 0.93 18.32
CA GLY A 311 -6.81 1.44 18.11
C GLY A 311 -6.81 2.96 17.94
N MET A 312 -7.64 3.48 17.00
CA MET A 312 -7.76 4.93 16.79
C MET A 312 -8.24 5.68 18.04
N ALA A 313 -9.17 5.12 18.81
CA ALA A 313 -9.65 5.73 20.07
C ALA A 313 -8.58 5.75 21.16
N ALA A 314 -7.53 4.95 21.08
CA ALA A 314 -6.42 4.90 22.04
C ALA A 314 -5.26 5.86 21.68
N VAL A 315 -5.22 6.41 20.48
CA VAL A 315 -4.21 7.40 20.06
C VAL A 315 -4.43 8.71 20.81
N ASP A 316 -3.34 9.39 21.19
CA ASP A 316 -3.41 10.70 21.86
C ASP A 316 -4.28 11.68 21.04
N PRO A 317 -5.32 12.28 21.65
CA PRO A 317 -6.22 13.21 20.96
C PRO A 317 -5.50 14.42 20.34
N LYS A 318 -4.37 14.84 20.92
CA LYS A 318 -3.55 15.92 20.36
C LYS A 318 -2.93 15.48 19.02
N ILE A 319 -2.40 14.26 18.96
CA ILE A 319 -1.82 13.71 17.74
C ILE A 319 -2.90 13.55 16.66
N LEU A 320 -4.06 12.98 17.03
CA LEU A 320 -5.20 12.88 16.10
C LEU A 320 -5.59 14.24 15.55
N LYS A 321 -5.63 15.26 16.37
CA LYS A 321 -5.96 16.63 15.94
C LYS A 321 -4.89 17.21 15.01
N ASP A 322 -3.62 17.06 15.35
CA ASP A 322 -2.50 17.58 14.55
C ASP A 322 -2.45 16.91 13.18
N LYS A 323 -2.73 15.61 13.11
CA LYS A 323 -2.82 14.84 11.85
C LYS A 323 -4.15 15.04 11.09
N GLY A 324 -5.17 15.63 11.72
CA GLY A 324 -6.47 15.91 11.08
C GLY A 324 -7.52 14.81 11.27
N TYR A 325 -7.32 13.91 12.23
CA TYR A 325 -8.21 12.76 12.51
C TYR A 325 -9.11 12.96 13.73
N ALA A 326 -9.22 14.20 14.24
CA ALA A 326 -10.05 14.47 15.41
C ALA A 326 -11.55 14.17 15.21
N ASP A 327 -12.02 14.20 13.97
CA ASP A 327 -13.39 13.87 13.60
C ASP A 327 -13.35 13.08 12.28
N VAL A 328 -13.38 11.76 12.41
CA VAL A 328 -13.31 10.82 11.28
C VAL A 328 -14.56 10.94 10.41
N ASP A 329 -15.74 11.19 11.00
CA ASP A 329 -17.01 11.29 10.26
C ASP A 329 -17.04 12.55 9.40
N ALA A 330 -16.62 13.69 9.95
CA ALA A 330 -16.49 14.93 9.19
C ALA A 330 -15.43 14.80 8.08
N PHE A 331 -14.36 14.06 8.33
CA PHE A 331 -13.31 13.78 7.37
C PHE A 331 -13.85 13.02 6.16
N VAL A 332 -14.58 11.92 6.38
CA VAL A 332 -15.15 11.07 5.31
C VAL A 332 -16.21 11.82 4.50
N ALA A 333 -16.99 12.73 5.12
CA ALA A 333 -18.08 13.45 4.47
C ALA A 333 -17.61 14.44 3.37
N ASN A 334 -16.36 14.91 3.41
CA ASN A 334 -15.83 15.96 2.52
C ASN A 334 -14.73 15.51 1.56
N THR A 335 -14.66 14.22 1.28
CA THR A 335 -13.61 13.63 0.45
C THR A 335 -14.19 12.94 -0.79
N LEU A 336 -13.36 12.80 -1.85
CA LEU A 336 -13.55 11.75 -2.82
C LEU A 336 -12.97 10.47 -2.21
N PHE A 337 -13.81 9.47 -2.01
CA PHE A 337 -13.36 8.18 -1.52
C PHE A 337 -13.00 7.27 -2.71
N GLN A 338 -11.78 6.73 -2.71
CA GLN A 338 -11.32 5.78 -3.74
C GLN A 338 -12.01 4.42 -3.52
N SER A 339 -13.31 4.40 -3.75
CA SER A 339 -14.15 3.22 -3.62
C SER A 339 -14.00 2.26 -4.80
N PRO A 340 -14.40 0.99 -4.64
CA PRO A 340 -14.42 0.04 -5.74
C PRO A 340 -15.18 0.58 -6.95
N MET A 341 -14.56 0.51 -8.13
CA MET A 341 -15.14 1.02 -9.37
C MET A 341 -15.33 -0.08 -10.41
N PRO A 342 -16.21 0.13 -11.43
CA PRO A 342 -16.36 -0.80 -12.54
C PRO A 342 -15.04 -1.02 -13.28
N THR A 343 -14.70 -2.29 -13.51
CA THR A 343 -13.44 -2.69 -14.17
C THR A 343 -13.27 -2.04 -15.55
N GLU A 344 -14.36 -1.89 -16.32
CA GLU A 344 -14.33 -1.25 -17.64
C GLU A 344 -13.92 0.22 -17.55
N LEU A 345 -14.47 0.98 -16.60
CA LEU A 345 -14.11 2.38 -16.38
C LEU A 345 -12.64 2.50 -15.98
N ARG A 346 -12.17 1.64 -15.07
CA ARG A 346 -10.78 1.65 -14.63
C ARG A 346 -9.82 1.36 -15.80
N GLN A 347 -10.12 0.38 -16.63
CA GLN A 347 -9.30 0.08 -17.82
C GLN A 347 -9.26 1.25 -18.81
N LYS A 348 -10.38 1.97 -18.97
CA LYS A 348 -10.45 3.18 -19.80
C LYS A 348 -9.55 4.29 -19.23
N MET A 349 -9.53 4.48 -17.89
CA MET A 349 -8.66 5.43 -17.20
C MET A 349 -7.18 5.08 -17.38
N ILE A 350 -6.79 3.81 -17.18
CA ILE A 350 -5.42 3.33 -17.37
C ILE A 350 -4.94 3.64 -18.79
N ALA A 351 -5.69 3.21 -19.79
CA ALA A 351 -5.31 3.39 -21.19
C ALA A 351 -5.17 4.88 -21.58
N GLU A 352 -6.00 5.74 -21.02
CA GLU A 352 -5.96 7.17 -21.31
C GLU A 352 -4.82 7.87 -20.54
N PHE A 353 -4.57 7.49 -19.27
CA PHE A 353 -3.47 8.05 -18.49
C PHE A 353 -2.10 7.77 -19.12
N GLU A 354 -1.89 6.55 -19.65
CA GLU A 354 -0.67 6.20 -20.38
C GLU A 354 -0.46 7.09 -21.63
N LYS A 355 -1.52 7.40 -22.38
CA LYS A 355 -1.45 8.35 -23.49
C LYS A 355 -1.06 9.74 -23.01
N ILE A 356 -1.69 10.22 -21.92
CA ILE A 356 -1.39 11.54 -21.36
C ILE A 356 0.07 11.65 -20.95
N LYS A 357 0.61 10.65 -20.23
CA LYS A 357 2.03 10.60 -19.86
C LYS A 357 2.95 10.59 -21.07
N SER A 358 2.51 10.01 -22.19
CA SER A 358 3.24 9.98 -23.46
C SER A 358 3.09 11.28 -24.28
N GLY A 359 2.35 12.29 -23.77
CA GLY A 359 2.17 13.58 -24.42
C GLY A 359 1.05 13.67 -25.46
N TYR A 360 0.06 12.73 -25.42
CA TYR A 360 -1.09 12.67 -26.33
C TYR A 360 -2.43 13.01 -25.67
#